data_3f09c2e1933b0c997bb66eb4927a219e
#
_entry.id   3f09c2e1933b0c997bb66eb4927a219e
#
_cell.length_a   1.000
_cell.length_b   1.000
_cell.length_c   1.000
_cell.angle_alpha   90.00
_cell.angle_beta   90.00
_cell.angle_gamma   90.00
#
_symmetry.space_group_name_H-M   'P 1'
#
loop_
_entity.id
_entity.type
_entity.pdbx_description
1 polymer ?
#
loop_
_entity_poly.entity_id
_entity_poly.type
_entity_poly.pdbx_seq_one_letter_code
_entity_poly.pdbx_strand_id
1 'polypeptide(L)' 'MEDFKLENQEYIQLNQLLKATGLVGTGGEAMIRIDERNVKVNGVVETQRRKKIRIGDKVEYLTNTINIIG' A
#
# COMPACT_ATOMS: atom_id res chain seq x y z
N MET A 1 11.63 -4.67 -5.34
CA MET A 1 11.12 -4.91 -3.98
C MET A 1 11.59 -3.78 -3.09
N GLU A 2 10.69 -3.26 -2.28
CA GLU A 2 10.95 -2.08 -1.47
C GLU A 2 10.46 -2.32 -0.04
N ASP A 3 11.17 -1.80 0.95
CA ASP A 3 10.73 -1.87 2.33
C ASP A 3 10.17 -0.51 2.76
N PHE A 4 9.07 -0.53 3.48
CA PHE A 4 8.48 0.68 4.07
C PHE A 4 8.44 0.52 5.57
N LYS A 5 9.08 1.44 6.28
CA LYS A 5 9.22 1.37 7.73
C LYS A 5 8.13 2.19 8.42
N LEU A 6 7.36 1.55 9.29
CA LEU A 6 6.26 2.24 9.99
C LEU A 6 6.73 3.22 11.07
N GLU A 7 7.93 3.03 11.63
CA GLU A 7 8.51 3.95 12.60
C GLU A 7 7.58 4.23 13.79
N ASN A 8 7.24 3.17 14.52
CA ASN A 8 6.41 3.22 15.72
C ASN A 8 4.93 3.50 15.48
N GLN A 9 4.48 3.58 14.24
CA GLN A 9 3.07 3.63 13.93
C GLN A 9 2.48 2.22 13.93
N GLU A 10 1.25 2.08 14.38
CA GLU A 10 0.55 0.79 14.36
C GLU A 10 0.24 0.30 12.96
N TYR A 11 -0.07 1.23 12.07
CA TYR A 11 -0.46 0.92 10.69
C TYR A 11 -0.33 2.16 9.82
N ILE A 12 -0.43 1.96 8.52
CA ILE A 12 -0.60 3.03 7.54
C ILE A 12 -1.78 2.63 6.64
N GLN A 13 -2.59 3.60 6.24
CA GLN A 13 -3.69 3.32 5.32
C GLN A 13 -3.12 3.03 3.92
N LEU A 14 -3.75 2.10 3.20
CA LEU A 14 -3.28 1.65 1.90
C LEU A 14 -3.08 2.80 0.91
N ASN A 15 -4.06 3.72 0.82
CA ASN A 15 -3.95 4.86 -0.08
C ASN A 15 -2.76 5.76 0.29
N GLN A 16 -2.50 5.93 1.57
CA GLN A 16 -1.38 6.73 2.03
C GLN A 16 -0.03 6.06 1.76
N LEU A 17 0.01 4.74 1.88
CA LEU A 17 1.21 3.97 1.59
C LEU A 17 1.64 4.13 0.13
N LEU A 18 0.70 4.01 -0.80
CA LEU A 18 1.00 4.17 -2.21
C LEU A 18 1.53 5.56 -2.54
N LYS A 19 0.99 6.58 -1.89
CA LYS A 19 1.46 7.95 -2.06
C LYS A 19 2.85 8.13 -1.43
N ALA A 20 3.03 7.63 -0.22
CA ALA A 20 4.29 7.79 0.52
C ALA A 20 5.47 7.13 -0.19
N THR A 21 5.23 6.02 -0.89
CA THR A 21 6.29 5.33 -1.63
C THR A 21 6.55 5.92 -3.00
N GLY A 22 5.74 6.89 -3.42
CA GLY A 22 5.90 7.54 -4.73
C GLY A 22 5.37 6.72 -5.90
N LEU A 23 4.70 5.59 -5.64
CA LEU A 23 4.12 4.76 -6.70
C LEU A 23 2.95 5.47 -7.38
N VAL A 24 2.28 6.36 -6.66
CA VAL A 24 1.27 7.25 -7.21
C VAL A 24 1.59 8.68 -6.77
N GLY A 25 1.10 9.67 -7.52
CA GLY A 25 1.43 11.07 -7.27
C GLY A 25 0.54 11.74 -6.23
N THR A 26 -0.70 11.28 -6.07
CA THR A 26 -1.67 11.89 -5.16
C THR A 26 -2.52 10.83 -4.48
N GLY A 27 -3.19 11.22 -3.38
CA GLY A 27 -4.13 10.31 -2.71
C GLY A 27 -5.32 9.96 -3.59
N GLY A 28 -5.77 10.89 -4.44
CA GLY A 28 -6.85 10.61 -5.39
C GLY A 28 -6.46 9.57 -6.41
N GLU A 29 -5.25 9.63 -6.91
CA GLU A 29 -4.74 8.61 -7.84
C GLU A 29 -4.66 7.25 -7.15
N ALA A 30 -4.20 7.23 -5.90
CA ALA A 30 -4.13 5.99 -5.14
C ALA A 30 -5.51 5.33 -5.05
N MET A 31 -6.54 6.11 -4.77
CA MET A 31 -7.90 5.58 -4.67
C MET A 31 -8.38 4.98 -5.98
N ILE A 32 -8.08 5.64 -7.10
CA ILE A 32 -8.44 5.14 -8.43
C ILE A 32 -7.77 3.80 -8.70
N ARG A 33 -6.47 3.68 -8.39
CA ARG A 33 -5.73 2.44 -8.64
C ARG A 33 -6.24 1.30 -7.77
N ILE A 34 -6.62 1.59 -6.54
CA ILE A 34 -7.20 0.58 -5.65
C ILE A 34 -8.56 0.13 -6.18
N ASP A 35 -9.41 1.06 -6.60
CA ASP A 35 -10.72 0.75 -7.17
C ASP A 35 -10.61 -0.06 -8.45
N GLU A 36 -9.56 0.15 -9.24
CA GLU A 36 -9.31 -0.60 -10.47
C GLU A 36 -8.75 -2.00 -10.23
N ARG A 37 -8.60 -2.39 -8.96
CA ARG A 37 -8.10 -3.70 -8.55
C ARG A 37 -6.64 -3.94 -8.94
N ASN A 38 -5.86 -2.87 -9.03
CA ASN A 38 -4.44 -2.97 -9.37
C ASN A 38 -3.54 -3.19 -8.16
N VAL A 39 -4.12 -3.29 -6.96
CA VAL A 39 -3.37 -3.40 -5.71
C VAL A 39 -3.72 -4.71 -5.02
N LYS A 40 -2.70 -5.43 -4.57
CA LYS A 40 -2.86 -6.66 -3.78
C LYS A 40 -2.22 -6.47 -2.41
N VAL A 41 -2.85 -7.05 -1.39
CA VAL A 41 -2.28 -7.11 -0.05
C VAL A 41 -2.16 -8.59 0.31
N ASN A 42 -0.94 -9.02 0.59
CA ASN A 42 -0.63 -10.42 0.91
C ASN A 42 -1.16 -11.39 -0.17
N GLY A 43 -1.05 -10.99 -1.44
CA GLY A 43 -1.42 -11.81 -2.57
C GLY A 43 -2.89 -11.76 -2.97
N VAL A 44 -3.71 -10.97 -2.28
CA VAL A 44 -5.15 -10.87 -2.55
C VAL A 44 -5.48 -9.46 -2.99
N VAL A 45 -6.28 -9.31 -4.05
CA VAL A 45 -6.71 -8.00 -4.53
C VAL A 45 -7.47 -7.28 -3.40
N GLU A 46 -7.06 -6.05 -3.13
CA GLU A 46 -7.65 -5.23 -2.08
C GLU A 46 -8.34 -4.02 -2.70
N THR A 47 -9.62 -3.81 -2.36
CA THR A 47 -10.38 -2.68 -2.87
C THR A 47 -10.75 -1.67 -1.77
N GLN A 48 -10.39 -1.94 -0.53
CA GLN A 48 -10.61 -1.00 0.56
C GLN A 48 -9.52 0.07 0.53
N ARG A 49 -9.90 1.29 0.21
CA ARG A 49 -8.94 2.41 0.06
C ARG A 49 -8.18 2.70 1.34
N ARG A 50 -8.82 2.54 2.49
CA ARG A 50 -8.26 2.84 3.79
C ARG A 50 -7.91 1.58 4.57
N LYS A 51 -7.64 0.49 3.86
CA LYS A 51 -7.19 -0.75 4.50
C LYS A 51 -5.98 -0.46 5.39
N LYS A 52 -6.03 -0.91 6.64
CA LYS A 52 -4.91 -0.75 7.58
C LYS A 52 -3.81 -1.74 7.24
N ILE A 53 -2.66 -1.23 6.86
CA ILE A 53 -1.49 -2.02 6.50
C ILE A 53 -0.54 -2.00 7.69
N ARG A 54 -0.13 -3.18 8.13
CA ARG A 54 0.65 -3.36 9.36
C ARG A 54 1.98 -4.03 9.06
N ILE A 55 2.86 -4.06 10.06
CA ILE A 55 4.14 -4.76 9.97
C ILE A 55 3.88 -6.22 9.58
N GLY A 56 4.64 -6.72 8.61
CA GLY A 56 4.50 -8.09 8.11
C GLY A 56 3.62 -8.19 6.87
N ASP A 57 2.87 -7.15 6.54
CA ASP A 57 2.07 -7.14 5.32
C ASP A 57 2.97 -6.88 4.10
N LYS A 58 2.54 -7.43 2.97
CA LYS A 58 3.20 -7.20 1.68
C LYS A 58 2.17 -6.60 0.72
N VAL A 59 2.49 -5.46 0.15
CA VAL A 59 1.61 -4.75 -0.78
C VAL A 59 2.23 -4.80 -2.17
N GLU A 60 1.42 -5.18 -3.16
CA GLU A 60 1.85 -5.23 -4.55
C GLU A 60 1.02 -4.27 -5.39
N TYR A 61 1.70 -3.49 -6.21
CA TYR A 61 1.07 -2.58 -7.16
C TYR A 61 1.82 -2.69 -8.48
N LEU A 62 1.17 -3.23 -9.50
CA LEU A 62 1.77 -3.54 -10.80
C LEU A 62 2.97 -4.48 -10.57
N THR A 63 4.17 -4.08 -10.99
CA THR A 63 5.38 -4.88 -10.80
C THR A 63 6.13 -4.55 -9.52
N ASN A 64 5.61 -3.64 -8.70
CA ASN A 64 6.26 -3.19 -7.49
C ASN A 64 5.76 -3.97 -6.28
N THR A 65 6.65 -4.30 -5.36
CA THR A 65 6.33 -4.98 -4.12
C THR A 65 6.89 -4.18 -2.96
N ILE A 66 6.05 -3.92 -1.95
CA ILE A 66 6.42 -3.18 -0.76
C ILE A 66 6.27 -4.10 0.44
N ASN A 67 7.35 -4.30 1.19
CA ASN A 67 7.32 -5.03 2.46
C ASN A 67 7.21 -4.03 3.61
N ILE A 68 6.29 -4.27 4.53
CA ILE A 68 6.07 -3.37 5.66
C ILE A 68 6.86 -3.88 6.84
N ILE A 69 7.76 -3.05 7.34
CA ILE A 69 8.67 -3.40 8.43
C ILE A 69 8.52 -2.39 9.57
N GLY A 70 9.06 -2.73 10.72
CA GLY A 70 8.99 -1.90 11.94
C GLY A 70 10.05 -0.84 12.09
#